data_97cac34a3dadec2a77572522257b66ba
#
_entry.id   97cac34a3dadec2a77572522257b66ba
#
_cell.length_a   1.000
_cell.length_b   1.000
_cell.length_c   1.000
_cell.angle_alpha   90.00
_cell.angle_beta   90.00
_cell.angle_gamma   90.00
#
_symmetry.space_group_name_H-M   'P 1'
#
loop_
_entity.id
_entity.type
_entity.pdbx_description
1 polymer ?
#
loop_
_entity_poly.entity_id
_entity_poly.type
_entity_poly.pdbx_seq_one_letter_code
_entity_poly.pdbx_strand_id
1 'polypeptide(L)'
;MISNVEAQQFFMFFMGKNNTYVKNELPKTAPEKGQKTKTKITQVEGKVDKELLMEHLEGNFGVGICPVDTEGKARFGAIDIDYYRPRIRKMLDFIRDYQLPLVPFRSKSGGLHVYLFLSKAVQAKKLREALNRIAYFLCLENIYGKGKVEIFPKQDKAEGFGSAITLPYFMAENPYTYMLDLDGDKVEFKEALGAIQKKITTLENLYDALDNLPYNDAPPCLQRLLISGEIGSEDSGRNNFLFSFAVYAKKKYGTGFETYVQEVNDTFEAPLEESVVDQICNSVSNNEYMYKCKDIPCSSFCDKVICKKREFGIGRDKSHFTGVDYGQLYRYMTAEPYYIWKLRFNDQEEWHDVVFKDEGYLLDQKNFAKMCVRFLNQAPMQVSNNDWYAILNSILPNIQEVQVKKESDTSGISLIRNAFVSYLSNKQARRDSPYQIKVGLCVRQTVEGKAKYYFTHRGFTDYLRNQKISFDYNMLRETLKQFGAVEDTLQYTNSFGEEMHFPCWSKAEDADINEAYVGAMEIENGDKASLSAVSVSEASNTEKVEKKEEEKPYSDKDLKEAENMF
;
A
#
# COMPACT_ATOMS: atom_id res chain seq x y z
N MET A 1 29.69 -28.93 -24.52
CA MET A 1 29.85 -29.54 -23.16
C MET A 1 29.55 -28.44 -22.12
N ILE A 2 28.72 -28.75 -21.15
CA ILE A 2 28.35 -27.85 -20.06
C ILE A 2 29.50 -27.82 -19.05
N SER A 3 29.93 -26.62 -18.67
CA SER A 3 30.99 -26.43 -17.68
C SER A 3 30.45 -26.57 -16.25
N ASN A 4 31.33 -26.92 -15.31
CA ASN A 4 31.01 -26.94 -13.88
C ASN A 4 30.50 -25.56 -13.36
N VAL A 5 30.99 -24.46 -13.93
CA VAL A 5 30.56 -23.10 -13.56
C VAL A 5 29.12 -22.85 -14.01
N GLU A 6 28.76 -23.26 -15.24
CA GLU A 6 27.39 -23.13 -15.74
C GLU A 6 26.39 -23.99 -14.95
N ALA A 7 26.79 -25.21 -14.59
CA ALA A 7 25.98 -26.09 -13.75
C ALA A 7 25.80 -25.53 -12.33
N GLN A 8 26.85 -24.95 -11.76
CA GLN A 8 26.78 -24.27 -10.46
C GLN A 8 25.85 -23.05 -10.51
N GLN A 9 25.95 -22.23 -11.54
CA GLN A 9 25.07 -21.07 -11.72
C GLN A 9 23.61 -21.50 -11.89
N PHE A 10 23.34 -22.53 -12.66
CA PHE A 10 22.01 -23.10 -12.83
C PHE A 10 21.46 -23.62 -11.51
N PHE A 11 22.28 -24.34 -10.73
CA PHE A 11 21.92 -24.80 -9.40
C PHE A 11 21.50 -23.65 -8.47
N MET A 12 22.25 -22.54 -8.47
CA MET A 12 21.95 -21.37 -7.64
C MET A 12 20.57 -20.78 -7.92
N PHE A 13 20.10 -20.79 -9.16
CA PHE A 13 18.77 -20.29 -9.50
C PHE A 13 17.63 -21.17 -8.97
N PHE A 14 17.86 -22.49 -8.94
CA PHE A 14 16.83 -23.47 -8.57
C PHE A 14 17.04 -24.09 -7.18
N MET A 15 17.73 -23.36 -6.31
CA MET A 15 17.88 -23.79 -4.91
C MET A 15 16.51 -23.85 -4.22
N GLY A 16 16.15 -25.03 -3.73
CA GLY A 16 14.95 -25.32 -2.97
C GLY A 16 15.24 -26.34 -1.88
N LYS A 17 14.41 -27.39 -1.77
CA LYS A 17 14.65 -28.47 -0.83
C LYS A 17 15.89 -29.26 -1.22
N ASN A 18 16.83 -29.42 -0.30
CA ASN A 18 18.19 -29.90 -0.59
C ASN A 18 18.43 -31.38 -0.30
N ASN A 19 17.46 -32.08 0.30
CA ASN A 19 17.59 -33.48 0.73
C ASN A 19 16.58 -34.43 0.07
N THR A 20 15.78 -33.93 -0.87
CA THR A 20 14.82 -34.72 -1.64
C THR A 20 14.62 -34.10 -3.02
N TYR A 21 14.43 -34.94 -4.03
CA TYR A 21 14.12 -34.51 -5.39
C TYR A 21 13.21 -35.52 -6.10
N VAL A 22 12.73 -35.12 -7.24
CA VAL A 22 11.93 -35.98 -8.12
C VAL A 22 12.75 -36.33 -9.35
N LYS A 23 12.94 -37.61 -9.58
CA LYS A 23 13.55 -38.14 -10.80
C LYS A 23 12.47 -38.45 -11.83
N ASN A 24 12.60 -37.85 -13.02
CA ASN A 24 11.69 -38.03 -14.14
C ASN A 24 12.40 -38.80 -15.28
N GLU A 25 11.79 -39.88 -15.77
CA GLU A 25 12.24 -40.54 -16.99
C GLU A 25 11.72 -39.74 -18.19
N LEU A 26 12.44 -38.69 -18.56
CA LEU A 26 12.08 -37.83 -19.68
C LEU A 26 12.52 -38.44 -21.00
N PRO A 27 11.72 -38.32 -22.08
CA PRO A 27 12.12 -38.77 -23.40
C PRO A 27 13.30 -37.97 -23.94
N LYS A 28 14.22 -38.64 -24.69
CA LYS A 28 15.37 -37.99 -25.33
C LYS A 28 15.00 -37.24 -26.63
N THR A 29 13.79 -37.45 -27.13
CA THR A 29 13.24 -36.72 -28.28
C THR A 29 12.08 -35.86 -27.82
N ALA A 30 11.94 -34.69 -28.45
CA ALA A 30 10.83 -33.77 -28.13
C ALA A 30 9.47 -34.48 -28.26
N PRO A 31 8.62 -34.46 -27.23
CA PRO A 31 7.28 -35.02 -27.31
C PRO A 31 6.41 -34.27 -28.33
N GLU A 32 5.35 -34.95 -28.83
CA GLU A 32 4.35 -34.28 -29.66
C GLU A 32 3.70 -33.10 -28.92
N LYS A 33 3.68 -31.96 -29.57
CA LYS A 33 3.05 -30.74 -28.99
C LYS A 33 1.54 -30.89 -28.90
N GLY A 34 0.97 -30.48 -27.80
CA GLY A 34 -0.49 -30.44 -27.60
C GLY A 34 -1.06 -31.66 -26.88
N GLN A 35 -0.23 -32.56 -26.40
CA GLN A 35 -0.62 -33.71 -25.58
C GLN A 35 0.16 -33.78 -24.27
N LYS A 36 -0.50 -34.24 -23.22
CA LYS A 36 0.17 -34.45 -21.93
C LYS A 36 1.20 -35.60 -22.02
N THR A 37 2.46 -35.27 -21.87
CA THR A 37 3.54 -36.24 -21.85
C THR A 37 3.54 -37.01 -20.53
N LYS A 38 3.15 -38.29 -20.58
CA LYS A 38 3.25 -39.18 -19.42
C LYS A 38 4.71 -39.58 -19.22
N THR A 39 5.26 -39.38 -18.03
CA THR A 39 6.60 -39.79 -17.65
C THR A 39 6.55 -40.54 -16.35
N LYS A 40 7.44 -41.52 -16.16
CA LYS A 40 7.57 -42.18 -14.86
C LYS A 40 8.29 -41.22 -13.91
N ILE A 41 7.69 -41.02 -12.75
CA ILE A 41 8.16 -40.12 -11.72
C ILE A 41 8.51 -40.95 -10.49
N THR A 42 9.73 -40.78 -9.98
CA THR A 42 10.20 -41.42 -8.76
C THR A 42 10.66 -40.36 -7.78
N GLN A 43 10.17 -40.43 -6.56
CA GLN A 43 10.63 -39.59 -5.45
C GLN A 43 11.90 -40.21 -4.86
N VAL A 44 12.95 -39.41 -4.66
CA VAL A 44 14.26 -39.83 -4.20
C VAL A 44 14.69 -39.01 -2.99
N GLU A 45 15.06 -39.70 -1.93
CA GLU A 45 15.79 -39.09 -0.81
C GLU A 45 17.27 -39.06 -1.17
N GLY A 46 17.85 -37.87 -1.18
CA GLY A 46 19.23 -37.68 -1.59
C GLY A 46 19.59 -36.22 -1.68
N LYS A 47 20.86 -35.94 -1.70
CA LYS A 47 21.41 -34.61 -1.81
C LYS A 47 21.02 -33.97 -3.15
N VAL A 48 20.62 -32.72 -3.10
CA VAL A 48 20.39 -31.87 -4.28
C VAL A 48 21.57 -30.91 -4.39
N ASP A 49 22.44 -31.19 -5.38
CA ASP A 49 23.65 -30.42 -5.63
C ASP A 49 23.86 -30.20 -7.14
N LYS A 50 24.97 -29.54 -7.48
CA LYS A 50 25.30 -29.28 -8.88
C LYS A 50 25.55 -30.55 -9.68
N GLU A 51 26.07 -31.63 -9.05
CA GLU A 51 26.31 -32.93 -9.66
C GLU A 51 24.99 -33.54 -10.11
N LEU A 52 23.95 -33.52 -9.26
CA LEU A 52 22.61 -33.97 -9.63
C LEU A 52 22.04 -33.16 -10.81
N LEU A 53 22.28 -31.84 -10.82
CA LEU A 53 21.81 -31.00 -11.92
C LEU A 53 22.63 -31.22 -13.20
N MET A 54 23.89 -31.58 -13.10
CA MET A 54 24.69 -31.98 -14.26
C MET A 54 24.07 -33.22 -14.94
N GLU A 55 23.65 -34.24 -14.20
CA GLU A 55 22.94 -35.42 -14.74
C GLU A 55 21.66 -35.01 -15.52
N HIS A 56 20.95 -34.01 -15.02
CA HIS A 56 19.78 -33.46 -15.70
C HIS A 56 20.15 -32.71 -16.99
N LEU A 57 21.16 -31.85 -16.92
CA LEU A 57 21.61 -31.05 -18.07
C LEU A 57 22.26 -31.92 -19.17
N GLU A 58 22.89 -33.03 -18.81
CA GLU A 58 23.44 -34.03 -19.74
C GLU A 58 22.35 -34.96 -20.33
N GLY A 59 21.13 -34.95 -19.76
CA GLY A 59 20.02 -35.75 -20.27
C GLY A 59 19.99 -37.17 -19.77
N ASN A 60 20.66 -37.50 -18.65
CA ASN A 60 20.63 -38.82 -18.06
C ASN A 60 19.26 -39.11 -17.43
N PHE A 61 18.70 -38.14 -16.72
CA PHE A 61 17.31 -38.15 -16.25
C PHE A 61 16.85 -36.71 -15.88
N GLY A 62 15.55 -36.48 -15.95
CA GLY A 62 14.97 -35.19 -15.54
C GLY A 62 14.92 -35.04 -14.02
N VAL A 63 15.22 -33.85 -13.52
CA VAL A 63 15.15 -33.50 -12.11
C VAL A 63 14.00 -32.56 -11.86
N GLY A 64 13.23 -32.80 -10.80
CA GLY A 64 12.25 -31.87 -10.26
C GLY A 64 12.59 -31.52 -8.82
N ILE A 65 12.50 -30.23 -8.49
CA ILE A 65 12.84 -29.70 -7.16
C ILE A 65 11.61 -29.05 -6.53
N CYS A 66 11.41 -29.30 -5.24
CA CYS A 66 10.45 -28.54 -4.44
C CYS A 66 11.06 -27.16 -4.13
N PRO A 67 10.39 -26.03 -4.52
CA PRO A 67 10.95 -24.70 -4.27
C PRO A 67 11.11 -24.33 -2.79
N VAL A 68 10.39 -25.04 -1.89
CA VAL A 68 10.41 -24.77 -0.44
C VAL A 68 11.55 -25.54 0.20
N ASP A 69 12.43 -24.82 0.88
CA ASP A 69 13.52 -25.40 1.68
C ASP A 69 13.02 -26.01 3.01
N THR A 70 13.93 -26.50 3.82
CA THR A 70 13.62 -27.10 5.13
C THR A 70 13.13 -26.10 6.17
N GLU A 71 13.37 -24.79 5.94
CA GLU A 71 12.93 -23.71 6.83
C GLU A 71 11.57 -23.10 6.40
N GLY A 72 10.96 -23.58 5.33
CA GLY A 72 9.73 -23.03 4.78
C GLY A 72 9.93 -21.74 3.96
N LYS A 73 11.14 -21.55 3.44
CA LYS A 73 11.50 -20.45 2.57
C LYS A 73 11.67 -20.90 1.13
N ALA A 74 11.58 -19.96 0.19
CA ALA A 74 11.83 -20.22 -1.23
C ALA A 74 12.57 -19.05 -1.88
N ARG A 75 13.53 -19.34 -2.77
CA ARG A 75 14.25 -18.37 -3.61
C ARG A 75 13.67 -18.27 -5.02
N PHE A 76 12.94 -19.28 -5.46
CA PHE A 76 12.24 -19.24 -6.73
C PHE A 76 10.82 -19.75 -6.59
N GLY A 77 9.99 -19.31 -7.50
CA GLY A 77 8.64 -19.81 -7.66
C GLY A 77 8.28 -19.89 -9.13
N ALA A 78 7.15 -20.48 -9.44
CA ALA A 78 6.70 -20.62 -10.82
C ALA A 78 5.18 -20.54 -10.92
N ILE A 79 4.73 -19.98 -12.04
CA ILE A 79 3.37 -20.13 -12.55
C ILE A 79 3.46 -21.21 -13.63
N ASP A 80 2.85 -22.36 -13.37
CA ASP A 80 2.78 -23.48 -14.30
C ASP A 80 1.47 -23.42 -15.08
N ILE A 81 1.55 -23.24 -16.38
CA ILE A 81 0.41 -23.12 -17.29
C ILE A 81 0.30 -24.41 -18.10
N ASP A 82 -0.55 -25.31 -17.62
CA ASP A 82 -0.77 -26.66 -18.18
C ASP A 82 -1.81 -26.61 -19.33
N TYR A 83 -1.61 -25.66 -20.23
CA TYR A 83 -2.37 -25.47 -21.45
C TYR A 83 -1.47 -25.63 -22.66
N TYR A 84 -1.65 -26.69 -23.44
CA TYR A 84 -0.67 -27.16 -24.42
C TYR A 84 -0.63 -26.37 -25.75
N ARG A 85 -1.56 -25.45 -25.94
CA ARG A 85 -1.54 -24.46 -27.03
C ARG A 85 -1.64 -23.04 -26.43
N PRO A 86 -0.73 -22.68 -25.52
CA PRO A 86 -0.83 -21.38 -24.84
C PRO A 86 -0.74 -20.24 -25.84
N ARG A 87 -1.46 -19.18 -25.56
CA ARG A 87 -1.27 -17.87 -26.19
C ARG A 87 0.03 -17.27 -25.67
N ILE A 88 1.16 -17.82 -26.13
CA ILE A 88 2.51 -17.49 -25.62
C ILE A 88 2.74 -16.00 -25.76
N ARG A 89 2.45 -15.43 -26.93
CA ARG A 89 2.67 -14.02 -27.22
C ARG A 89 2.05 -13.11 -26.15
N LYS A 90 0.83 -13.40 -25.73
CA LYS A 90 0.13 -12.62 -24.72
C LYS A 90 0.87 -12.62 -23.36
N MET A 91 1.46 -13.74 -22.96
CA MET A 91 2.25 -13.80 -21.73
C MET A 91 3.57 -13.04 -21.86
N LEU A 92 4.21 -13.10 -23.02
CA LEU A 92 5.43 -12.33 -23.30
C LEU A 92 5.15 -10.82 -23.33
N ASP A 93 4.03 -10.41 -23.92
CA ASP A 93 3.59 -9.02 -23.93
C ASP A 93 3.33 -8.53 -22.50
N PHE A 94 2.69 -9.29 -21.62
CA PHE A 94 2.53 -8.93 -20.21
C PHE A 94 3.88 -8.71 -19.50
N ILE A 95 4.85 -9.60 -19.74
CA ILE A 95 6.19 -9.49 -19.15
C ILE A 95 6.90 -8.22 -19.65
N ARG A 96 6.74 -7.90 -20.94
CA ARG A 96 7.33 -6.71 -21.57
C ARG A 96 6.64 -5.43 -21.10
N ASP A 97 5.33 -5.34 -21.27
CA ASP A 97 4.56 -4.10 -21.13
C ASP A 97 4.50 -3.65 -19.66
N TYR A 98 4.44 -4.61 -18.73
CA TYR A 98 4.43 -4.33 -17.29
C TYR A 98 5.80 -4.52 -16.63
N GLN A 99 6.86 -4.75 -17.41
CA GLN A 99 8.24 -4.93 -16.93
C GLN A 99 8.37 -5.95 -15.79
N LEU A 100 7.57 -7.01 -15.85
CA LEU A 100 7.54 -8.01 -14.79
C LEU A 100 8.87 -8.79 -14.74
N PRO A 101 9.42 -9.04 -13.54
CA PRO A 101 10.66 -9.80 -13.38
C PRO A 101 10.41 -11.31 -13.52
N LEU A 102 9.68 -11.71 -14.55
CA LEU A 102 9.30 -13.08 -14.84
C LEU A 102 10.12 -13.63 -16.00
N VAL A 103 10.43 -14.92 -15.94
CA VAL A 103 11.22 -15.64 -16.94
C VAL A 103 10.38 -16.79 -17.51
N PRO A 104 9.96 -16.71 -18.78
CA PRO A 104 9.10 -17.73 -19.38
C PRO A 104 9.93 -18.90 -19.96
N PHE A 105 9.46 -20.11 -19.70
CA PHE A 105 10.06 -21.33 -20.25
C PHE A 105 9.01 -22.20 -20.94
N ARG A 106 9.40 -22.86 -22.00
CA ARG A 106 8.61 -23.90 -22.64
C ARG A 106 8.64 -25.17 -21.80
N SER A 107 7.46 -25.68 -21.41
CA SER A 107 7.36 -26.95 -20.69
C SER A 107 7.42 -28.16 -21.62
N LYS A 108 7.64 -29.35 -21.06
CA LYS A 108 7.80 -30.62 -21.83
C LYS A 108 6.59 -30.97 -22.71
N SER A 109 5.38 -30.60 -22.29
CA SER A 109 4.13 -30.87 -23.04
C SER A 109 3.72 -29.72 -23.96
N GLY A 110 4.53 -28.66 -24.04
CA GLY A 110 4.26 -27.48 -24.85
C GLY A 110 3.48 -26.38 -24.12
N GLY A 111 3.27 -26.49 -22.83
CA GLY A 111 2.78 -25.41 -21.94
C GLY A 111 3.87 -24.41 -21.58
N LEU A 112 3.65 -23.61 -20.56
CA LEU A 112 4.61 -22.63 -20.05
C LEU A 112 4.87 -22.84 -18.56
N HIS A 113 6.13 -22.75 -18.15
CA HIS A 113 6.53 -22.49 -16.78
C HIS A 113 7.08 -21.06 -16.72
N VAL A 114 6.46 -20.19 -15.97
CA VAL A 114 6.90 -18.80 -15.84
C VAL A 114 7.52 -18.63 -14.47
N TYR A 115 8.84 -18.55 -14.42
CA TYR A 115 9.58 -18.48 -13.18
C TYR A 115 9.78 -17.06 -12.66
N LEU A 116 9.85 -16.95 -11.35
CA LEU A 116 10.30 -15.78 -10.61
C LEU A 116 11.50 -16.20 -9.75
N PHE A 117 12.59 -15.45 -9.83
CA PHE A 117 13.81 -15.67 -9.06
C PHE A 117 14.06 -14.52 -8.09
N LEU A 118 14.35 -14.85 -6.83
CA LEU A 118 14.58 -13.85 -5.78
C LEU A 118 16.05 -13.84 -5.36
N SER A 119 16.57 -12.66 -5.06
CA SER A 119 17.94 -12.47 -4.55
C SER A 119 18.14 -13.10 -3.16
N LYS A 120 17.08 -13.16 -2.34
CA LYS A 120 17.07 -13.76 -1.00
C LYS A 120 15.87 -14.69 -0.84
N ALA A 121 16.03 -15.77 -0.04
CA ALA A 121 14.93 -16.64 0.30
C ALA A 121 13.90 -15.91 1.16
N VAL A 122 12.62 -16.06 0.83
CA VAL A 122 11.49 -15.50 1.55
C VAL A 122 10.53 -16.58 2.00
N GLN A 123 9.65 -16.31 2.94
CA GLN A 123 8.60 -17.26 3.35
C GLN A 123 7.82 -17.74 2.11
N ALA A 124 7.70 -19.04 1.92
CA ALA A 124 7.03 -19.66 0.76
C ALA A 124 5.60 -19.12 0.55
N LYS A 125 4.89 -18.87 1.66
CA LYS A 125 3.56 -18.25 1.64
C LYS A 125 3.57 -16.87 0.96
N LYS A 126 4.52 -15.99 1.31
CA LYS A 126 4.62 -14.64 0.72
C LYS A 126 4.91 -14.69 -0.78
N LEU A 127 5.81 -15.58 -1.20
CA LEU A 127 6.11 -15.76 -2.61
C LEU A 127 4.89 -16.30 -3.38
N ARG A 128 4.19 -17.29 -2.83
CA ARG A 128 2.95 -17.82 -3.42
C ARG A 128 1.86 -16.77 -3.53
N GLU A 129 1.67 -15.94 -2.51
CA GLU A 129 0.71 -14.83 -2.52
C GLU A 129 1.04 -13.82 -3.62
N ALA A 130 2.31 -13.46 -3.81
CA ALA A 130 2.75 -12.56 -4.87
C ALA A 130 2.49 -13.15 -6.26
N LEU A 131 2.82 -14.43 -6.48
CA LEU A 131 2.56 -15.11 -7.77
C LEU A 131 1.06 -15.28 -8.04
N ASN A 132 0.25 -15.59 -7.02
CA ASN A 132 -1.20 -15.60 -7.15
C ASN A 132 -1.76 -14.21 -7.51
N ARG A 133 -1.20 -13.14 -6.95
CA ARG A 133 -1.57 -11.77 -7.30
C ARG A 133 -1.25 -11.45 -8.76
N ILE A 134 -0.08 -11.88 -9.27
CA ILE A 134 0.25 -11.78 -10.70
C ILE A 134 -0.77 -12.53 -11.55
N ALA A 135 -1.01 -13.81 -11.25
CA ALA A 135 -1.94 -14.64 -12.00
C ALA A 135 -3.37 -14.07 -12.00
N TYR A 136 -3.79 -13.49 -10.88
CA TYR A 136 -5.08 -12.81 -10.74
C TYR A 136 -5.19 -11.57 -11.63
N PHE A 137 -4.24 -10.64 -11.58
CA PHE A 137 -4.30 -9.40 -12.36
C PHE A 137 -4.11 -9.63 -13.85
N LEU A 138 -3.27 -10.58 -14.24
CA LEU A 138 -3.11 -10.99 -15.64
C LEU A 138 -4.25 -11.89 -16.14
N CYS A 139 -5.23 -12.20 -15.31
CA CYS A 139 -6.39 -13.04 -15.66
C CYS A 139 -6.02 -14.42 -16.23
N LEU A 140 -4.93 -15.03 -15.75
CA LEU A 140 -4.38 -16.24 -16.37
C LEU A 140 -5.37 -17.40 -16.41
N GLU A 141 -6.21 -17.58 -15.38
CA GLU A 141 -7.26 -18.62 -15.40
C GLU A 141 -8.36 -18.35 -16.44
N ASN A 142 -8.65 -17.07 -16.71
CA ASN A 142 -9.61 -16.70 -17.76
C ASN A 142 -9.02 -16.94 -19.16
N ILE A 143 -7.73 -16.66 -19.35
CA ILE A 143 -7.02 -16.79 -20.62
C ILE A 143 -6.74 -18.27 -20.96
N TYR A 144 -6.25 -19.04 -19.99
CA TYR A 144 -5.77 -20.40 -20.20
C TYR A 144 -6.73 -21.50 -19.75
N GLY A 145 -7.76 -21.13 -18.96
CA GLY A 145 -8.79 -22.03 -18.44
C GLY A 145 -8.62 -22.34 -16.95
N LYS A 146 -9.75 -22.50 -16.27
CA LYS A 146 -9.82 -22.81 -14.85
C LYS A 146 -9.13 -24.15 -14.55
N GLY A 147 -8.25 -24.16 -13.55
CA GLY A 147 -7.48 -25.36 -13.17
C GLY A 147 -6.35 -25.72 -14.13
N LYS A 148 -6.00 -24.81 -15.06
CA LYS A 148 -4.85 -24.94 -15.96
C LYS A 148 -3.63 -24.14 -15.51
N VAL A 149 -3.79 -23.34 -14.47
CA VAL A 149 -2.75 -22.50 -13.89
C VAL A 149 -2.49 -22.97 -12.47
N GLU A 150 -1.26 -23.42 -12.23
CA GLU A 150 -0.81 -23.85 -10.90
C GLU A 150 0.32 -22.94 -10.42
N ILE A 151 0.34 -22.64 -9.11
CA ILE A 151 1.37 -21.79 -8.51
C ILE A 151 2.29 -22.62 -7.64
N PHE A 152 3.58 -22.50 -7.86
CA PHE A 152 4.64 -23.03 -7.01
C PHE A 152 5.37 -21.90 -6.27
N PRO A 153 5.64 -22.05 -4.96
CA PRO A 153 5.42 -23.23 -4.11
C PRO A 153 3.94 -23.49 -3.80
N LYS A 154 3.52 -24.76 -3.76
CA LYS A 154 2.12 -25.15 -3.43
C LYS A 154 1.86 -25.17 -1.92
N GLN A 155 2.89 -25.30 -1.09
CA GLN A 155 2.81 -25.41 0.36
C GLN A 155 3.71 -24.39 1.07
N ASP A 156 3.45 -24.15 2.35
CA ASP A 156 4.24 -23.25 3.20
C ASP A 156 5.48 -23.91 3.78
N LYS A 157 5.42 -25.25 3.98
CA LYS A 157 6.53 -26.10 4.45
C LYS A 157 6.56 -27.36 3.61
N ALA A 158 7.75 -27.84 3.30
CA ALA A 158 7.93 -29.09 2.57
C ALA A 158 8.02 -30.28 3.52
N GLU A 159 6.87 -30.79 3.95
CA GLU A 159 6.79 -32.08 4.65
C GLU A 159 7.01 -33.22 3.63
N GLY A 160 7.79 -34.24 4.00
CA GLY A 160 8.16 -35.30 3.09
C GLY A 160 8.90 -34.78 1.83
N PHE A 161 8.48 -35.15 0.65
CA PHE A 161 9.10 -34.73 -0.62
C PHE A 161 8.66 -33.31 -1.08
N GLY A 162 7.52 -32.85 -0.64
CA GLY A 162 6.92 -31.60 -1.10
C GLY A 162 6.46 -31.67 -2.57
N SER A 163 5.89 -30.57 -3.06
CA SER A 163 5.45 -30.44 -4.46
C SER A 163 6.60 -29.92 -5.32
N ALA A 164 7.20 -30.78 -6.11
CA ALA A 164 8.31 -30.45 -6.99
C ALA A 164 7.84 -29.99 -8.37
N ILE A 165 8.61 -29.08 -8.99
CA ILE A 165 8.48 -28.69 -10.39
C ILE A 165 9.66 -29.21 -11.17
N THR A 166 9.42 -29.81 -12.35
CA THR A 166 10.49 -30.29 -13.24
C THR A 166 11.28 -29.10 -13.80
N LEU A 167 12.60 -29.17 -13.67
CA LEU A 167 13.50 -28.11 -14.14
C LEU A 167 13.54 -28.02 -15.67
N PRO A 168 13.80 -26.84 -16.23
CA PRO A 168 14.04 -26.67 -17.67
C PRO A 168 15.44 -27.15 -18.09
N TYR A 169 15.71 -27.13 -19.38
CA TYR A 169 17.00 -27.50 -19.98
C TYR A 169 17.44 -28.97 -19.77
N PHE A 170 16.49 -29.89 -19.62
CA PHE A 170 16.82 -31.30 -19.76
C PHE A 170 17.49 -31.54 -21.13
N MET A 171 18.67 -32.16 -21.17
CA MET A 171 19.53 -32.26 -22.36
C MET A 171 19.91 -30.86 -22.89
N ALA A 172 20.65 -30.08 -22.13
CA ALA A 172 20.88 -28.64 -22.39
C ALA A 172 21.60 -28.34 -23.72
N GLU A 173 22.28 -29.28 -24.33
CA GLU A 173 22.82 -29.13 -25.71
C GLU A 173 21.74 -29.13 -26.80
N ASN A 174 20.64 -29.83 -26.57
CA ASN A 174 19.49 -29.85 -27.49
C ASN A 174 18.17 -29.94 -26.71
N PRO A 175 17.83 -28.91 -25.92
CA PRO A 175 16.69 -28.95 -25.03
C PRO A 175 15.38 -28.75 -25.79
N TYR A 176 14.33 -29.45 -25.36
CA TYR A 176 12.95 -29.16 -25.75
C TYR A 176 12.17 -28.45 -24.65
N THR A 177 12.79 -28.29 -23.46
CA THR A 177 12.33 -27.38 -22.36
C THR A 177 13.37 -26.29 -22.24
N TYR A 178 13.02 -25.07 -22.63
CA TYR A 178 13.96 -23.98 -22.78
C TYR A 178 13.32 -22.64 -22.46
N MET A 179 14.14 -21.66 -22.13
CA MET A 179 13.73 -20.28 -21.94
C MET A 179 13.27 -19.67 -23.27
N LEU A 180 12.23 -18.86 -23.23
CA LEU A 180 11.79 -18.01 -24.32
C LEU A 180 12.29 -16.59 -24.06
N ASP A 181 12.76 -15.91 -25.10
CA ASP A 181 12.92 -14.46 -25.05
C ASP A 181 11.56 -13.74 -25.20
N LEU A 182 11.55 -12.41 -25.18
CA LEU A 182 10.32 -11.64 -25.31
C LEU A 182 9.78 -11.59 -26.76
N ASP A 183 10.50 -12.11 -27.72
CA ASP A 183 10.05 -12.30 -29.12
C ASP A 183 9.48 -13.70 -29.35
N GLY A 184 9.65 -14.58 -28.37
CA GLY A 184 9.14 -15.95 -28.39
C GLY A 184 10.14 -16.96 -28.94
N ASP A 185 11.36 -16.54 -29.17
CA ASP A 185 12.43 -17.38 -29.69
C ASP A 185 13.09 -18.18 -28.57
N LYS A 186 13.65 -19.33 -28.94
CA LYS A 186 14.39 -20.20 -28.04
C LYS A 186 15.71 -19.54 -27.63
N VAL A 187 15.95 -19.45 -26.31
CA VAL A 187 17.23 -19.02 -25.76
C VAL A 187 18.09 -20.22 -25.43
N GLU A 188 19.34 -20.21 -25.86
CA GLU A 188 20.28 -21.29 -25.58
C GLU A 188 20.72 -21.26 -24.11
N PHE A 189 21.11 -22.42 -23.55
CA PHE A 189 21.36 -22.59 -22.11
C PHE A 189 22.31 -21.53 -21.52
N LYS A 190 23.44 -21.30 -22.17
CA LYS A 190 24.45 -20.36 -21.70
C LYS A 190 23.95 -18.91 -21.66
N GLU A 191 23.18 -18.51 -22.66
CA GLU A 191 22.58 -17.17 -22.76
C GLU A 191 21.47 -17.01 -21.71
N ALA A 192 20.71 -18.08 -21.48
CA ALA A 192 19.65 -18.09 -20.49
C ALA A 192 20.16 -17.84 -19.07
N LEU A 193 21.35 -18.37 -18.71
CA LEU A 193 21.95 -18.11 -17.39
C LEU A 193 22.15 -16.60 -17.18
N GLY A 194 22.69 -15.90 -18.19
CA GLY A 194 22.87 -14.45 -18.13
C GLY A 194 21.54 -13.68 -18.11
N ALA A 195 20.53 -14.17 -18.83
CA ALA A 195 19.21 -13.55 -18.88
C ALA A 195 18.44 -13.71 -17.54
N ILE A 196 18.50 -14.89 -16.94
CA ILE A 196 17.93 -15.17 -15.61
C ILE A 196 18.58 -14.26 -14.58
N GLN A 197 19.92 -14.14 -14.58
CA GLN A 197 20.67 -13.31 -13.65
C GLN A 197 20.18 -11.84 -13.63
N LYS A 198 19.88 -11.29 -14.81
CA LYS A 198 19.35 -9.91 -14.96
C LYS A 198 17.91 -9.76 -14.47
N LYS A 199 17.16 -10.84 -14.33
CA LYS A 199 15.76 -10.83 -13.89
C LYS A 199 15.58 -11.19 -12.42
N ILE A 200 16.66 -11.44 -11.69
CA ILE A 200 16.59 -11.68 -10.25
C ILE A 200 16.16 -10.38 -9.56
N THR A 201 15.20 -10.49 -8.66
CA THR A 201 14.56 -9.34 -8.01
C THR A 201 14.41 -9.56 -6.50
N THR A 202 13.88 -8.58 -5.80
CA THR A 202 13.41 -8.71 -4.42
C THR A 202 11.88 -8.84 -4.37
N LEU A 203 11.36 -9.31 -3.25
CA LEU A 203 9.90 -9.36 -3.06
C LEU A 203 9.29 -7.95 -2.99
N GLU A 204 10.04 -6.96 -2.49
CA GLU A 204 9.64 -5.56 -2.43
C GLU A 204 9.49 -4.98 -3.82
N ASN A 205 10.52 -5.08 -4.66
CA ASN A 205 10.46 -4.61 -6.05
C ASN A 205 9.32 -5.26 -6.84
N LEU A 206 9.02 -6.53 -6.55
CA LEU A 206 7.88 -7.20 -7.16
C LEU A 206 6.55 -6.61 -6.70
N TYR A 207 6.39 -6.30 -5.41
CA TYR A 207 5.18 -5.64 -4.92
C TYR A 207 5.04 -4.24 -5.50
N ASP A 208 6.13 -3.47 -5.58
CA ASP A 208 6.13 -2.15 -6.21
C ASP A 208 5.69 -2.23 -7.68
N ALA A 209 6.19 -3.21 -8.43
CA ALA A 209 5.76 -3.44 -9.81
C ALA A 209 4.26 -3.78 -9.91
N LEU A 210 3.73 -4.58 -8.98
CA LEU A 210 2.30 -4.92 -8.93
C LEU A 210 1.42 -3.75 -8.48
N ASP A 211 1.92 -2.88 -7.61
CA ASP A 211 1.20 -1.69 -7.15
C ASP A 211 1.21 -0.59 -8.22
N ASN A 212 2.17 -0.60 -9.12
CA ASN A 212 2.25 0.30 -10.28
C ASN A 212 1.55 -0.22 -11.55
N LEU A 213 0.83 -1.35 -11.47
CA LEU A 213 0.00 -1.79 -12.60
C LEU A 213 -1.06 -0.74 -12.94
N PRO A 214 -1.34 -0.50 -14.23
CA PRO A 214 -2.30 0.51 -14.64
C PRO A 214 -3.69 0.25 -14.05
N TYR A 215 -4.43 1.32 -13.81
CA TYR A 215 -5.78 1.28 -13.25
C TYR A 215 -5.88 0.59 -11.87
N ASN A 216 -4.83 0.69 -11.04
CA ASN A 216 -4.80 0.07 -9.72
C ASN A 216 -5.79 0.70 -8.72
N ASP A 217 -6.31 1.87 -9.01
CA ASP A 217 -7.36 2.61 -8.31
C ASP A 217 -8.79 2.27 -8.78
N ALA A 218 -8.93 1.71 -9.99
CA ALA A 218 -10.21 1.34 -10.60
C ALA A 218 -10.84 0.09 -9.96
N PRO A 219 -12.14 -0.16 -10.17
CA PRO A 219 -12.73 -1.47 -9.89
C PRO A 219 -11.91 -2.60 -10.52
N PRO A 220 -11.62 -3.69 -9.79
CA PRO A 220 -10.74 -4.76 -10.27
C PRO A 220 -11.23 -5.44 -11.55
N CYS A 221 -12.53 -5.46 -11.80
CA CYS A 221 -13.07 -5.98 -13.05
C CYS A 221 -12.66 -5.12 -14.25
N LEU A 222 -12.66 -3.80 -14.13
CA LEU A 222 -12.21 -2.90 -15.19
C LEU A 222 -10.71 -3.05 -15.43
N GLN A 223 -9.89 -3.02 -14.38
CA GLN A 223 -8.46 -3.22 -14.49
C GLN A 223 -8.12 -4.55 -15.16
N ARG A 224 -8.72 -5.65 -14.69
CA ARG A 224 -8.45 -6.98 -15.22
C ARG A 224 -8.86 -7.14 -16.68
N LEU A 225 -9.99 -6.57 -17.08
CA LEU A 225 -10.47 -6.58 -18.46
C LEU A 225 -9.54 -5.76 -19.38
N LEU A 226 -9.08 -4.59 -18.94
CA LEU A 226 -8.13 -3.78 -19.69
C LEU A 226 -6.78 -4.50 -19.85
N ILE A 227 -6.22 -5.04 -18.77
CA ILE A 227 -4.94 -5.76 -18.82
C ILE A 227 -5.06 -7.02 -19.70
N SER A 228 -6.12 -7.80 -19.53
CA SER A 228 -6.27 -9.06 -20.27
C SER A 228 -6.76 -8.89 -21.70
N GLY A 229 -7.44 -7.77 -22.02
CA GLY A 229 -8.12 -7.58 -23.30
C GLY A 229 -9.32 -8.50 -23.52
N GLU A 230 -9.80 -9.22 -22.48
CA GLU A 230 -10.91 -10.19 -22.56
C GLU A 230 -12.29 -9.48 -22.49
N ILE A 231 -12.43 -8.35 -23.18
CA ILE A 231 -13.66 -7.52 -23.16
C ILE A 231 -14.78 -8.16 -23.96
N GLY A 232 -14.43 -9.05 -24.89
CA GLY A 232 -15.36 -9.75 -25.78
C GLY A 232 -15.55 -9.02 -27.11
N SER A 233 -16.03 -9.78 -28.10
CA SER A 233 -16.28 -9.30 -29.47
C SER A 233 -17.73 -8.83 -29.68
N GLU A 234 -18.64 -9.13 -28.75
CA GLU A 234 -20.05 -8.75 -28.85
C GLU A 234 -20.25 -7.27 -28.47
N ASP A 235 -21.06 -6.54 -29.24
CA ASP A 235 -21.33 -5.11 -29.01
C ASP A 235 -21.88 -4.83 -27.62
N SER A 236 -22.77 -5.66 -27.10
CA SER A 236 -23.33 -5.53 -25.76
C SER A 236 -22.27 -5.61 -24.65
N GLY A 237 -21.28 -6.48 -24.80
CA GLY A 237 -20.16 -6.61 -23.86
C GLY A 237 -19.25 -5.39 -23.87
N ARG A 238 -18.86 -4.94 -25.07
CA ARG A 238 -18.02 -3.74 -25.25
C ARG A 238 -18.72 -2.49 -24.73
N ASN A 239 -20.00 -2.31 -25.07
CA ASN A 239 -20.79 -1.16 -24.60
C ASN A 239 -20.92 -1.13 -23.08
N ASN A 240 -21.26 -2.24 -22.43
CA ASN A 240 -21.38 -2.33 -20.97
C ASN A 240 -20.05 -2.07 -20.25
N PHE A 241 -18.97 -2.59 -20.83
CA PHE A 241 -17.63 -2.32 -20.32
C PHE A 241 -17.26 -0.84 -20.44
N LEU A 242 -17.41 -0.28 -21.64
CA LEU A 242 -17.05 1.12 -21.91
C LEU A 242 -17.90 2.09 -21.10
N PHE A 243 -19.19 1.80 -20.91
CA PHE A 243 -20.06 2.55 -20.01
C PHE A 243 -19.52 2.54 -18.56
N SER A 244 -19.13 1.38 -18.04
CA SER A 244 -18.58 1.26 -16.68
C SER A 244 -17.22 1.95 -16.59
N PHE A 245 -16.41 1.89 -17.66
CA PHE A 245 -15.15 2.62 -17.72
C PHE A 245 -15.39 4.14 -17.77
N ALA A 246 -16.37 4.63 -18.50
CA ALA A 246 -16.74 6.04 -18.54
C ALA A 246 -17.16 6.56 -17.16
N VAL A 247 -17.93 5.76 -16.39
CA VAL A 247 -18.25 6.08 -14.99
C VAL A 247 -16.99 6.20 -14.13
N TYR A 248 -16.03 5.30 -14.29
CA TYR A 248 -14.74 5.38 -13.60
C TYR A 248 -13.93 6.61 -14.05
N ALA A 249 -13.82 6.83 -15.36
CA ALA A 249 -13.06 7.93 -15.93
C ALA A 249 -13.61 9.30 -15.48
N LYS A 250 -14.94 9.48 -15.46
CA LYS A 250 -15.58 10.69 -14.92
C LYS A 250 -15.22 10.91 -13.44
N LYS A 251 -15.27 9.86 -12.62
CA LYS A 251 -14.91 9.94 -11.20
C LYS A 251 -13.45 10.31 -10.98
N LYS A 252 -12.55 9.82 -11.81
CA LYS A 252 -11.10 10.00 -11.66
C LYS A 252 -10.61 11.30 -12.27
N TYR A 253 -11.04 11.62 -13.48
CA TYR A 253 -10.48 12.72 -14.27
C TYR A 253 -11.38 13.96 -14.31
N GLY A 254 -12.65 13.84 -13.89
CA GLY A 254 -13.59 14.96 -13.94
C GLY A 254 -13.93 15.39 -15.36
N THR A 255 -13.80 16.68 -15.65
CA THR A 255 -14.01 17.24 -17.01
C THR A 255 -12.93 16.77 -17.98
N GLY A 256 -13.32 16.34 -19.19
CA GLY A 256 -12.39 15.82 -20.20
C GLY A 256 -12.17 14.30 -20.12
N PHE A 257 -12.96 13.61 -19.31
CA PHE A 257 -12.89 12.14 -19.19
C PHE A 257 -13.19 11.41 -20.52
N GLU A 258 -13.88 12.07 -21.44
CA GLU A 258 -14.28 11.55 -22.76
C GLU A 258 -13.07 11.11 -23.59
N THR A 259 -11.95 11.85 -23.51
CA THR A 259 -10.70 11.49 -24.21
C THR A 259 -10.18 10.13 -23.76
N TYR A 260 -10.20 9.86 -22.45
CA TYR A 260 -9.76 8.57 -21.92
C TYR A 260 -10.69 7.42 -22.30
N VAL A 261 -11.99 7.70 -22.43
CA VAL A 261 -12.98 6.71 -22.91
C VAL A 261 -12.72 6.35 -24.36
N GLN A 262 -12.43 7.34 -25.20
CA GLN A 262 -12.09 7.11 -26.60
C GLN A 262 -10.77 6.33 -26.74
N GLU A 263 -9.73 6.72 -26.02
CA GLU A 263 -8.45 6.00 -26.00
C GLU A 263 -8.63 4.51 -25.66
N VAL A 264 -9.48 4.22 -24.67
CA VAL A 264 -9.76 2.81 -24.29
C VAL A 264 -10.59 2.11 -25.36
N ASN A 265 -11.56 2.77 -25.99
CA ASN A 265 -12.31 2.20 -27.11
C ASN A 265 -11.38 1.80 -28.26
N ASP A 266 -10.39 2.64 -28.57
CA ASP A 266 -9.43 2.40 -29.66
C ASP A 266 -8.51 1.20 -29.39
N THR A 267 -8.39 0.74 -28.12
CA THR A 267 -7.64 -0.49 -27.78
C THR A 267 -8.41 -1.78 -28.06
N PHE A 268 -9.71 -1.71 -28.35
CA PHE A 268 -10.50 -2.92 -28.60
C PHE A 268 -10.13 -3.54 -29.96
N GLU A 269 -10.19 -4.86 -30.02
CA GLU A 269 -9.99 -5.59 -31.29
C GLU A 269 -10.98 -5.14 -32.38
N ALA A 270 -12.21 -4.75 -31.96
CA ALA A 270 -13.23 -4.12 -32.80
C ALA A 270 -13.82 -2.92 -32.03
N PRO A 271 -13.29 -1.69 -32.19
CA PRO A 271 -13.80 -0.51 -31.53
C PRO A 271 -15.30 -0.26 -31.82
N LEU A 272 -15.99 0.34 -30.84
CA LEU A 272 -17.34 0.85 -31.06
C LEU A 272 -17.30 2.09 -31.93
N GLU A 273 -18.36 2.31 -32.69
CA GLU A 273 -18.55 3.52 -33.51
C GLU A 273 -18.49 4.79 -32.63
N GLU A 274 -17.89 5.86 -33.15
CA GLU A 274 -17.71 7.14 -32.43
C GLU A 274 -19.04 7.67 -31.88
N SER A 275 -20.11 7.56 -32.67
CA SER A 275 -21.48 7.97 -32.26
C SER A 275 -21.98 7.21 -31.02
N VAL A 276 -21.60 5.96 -30.83
CA VAL A 276 -21.95 5.14 -29.64
C VAL A 276 -21.13 5.58 -28.45
N VAL A 277 -19.83 5.86 -28.64
CA VAL A 277 -18.96 6.38 -27.59
C VAL A 277 -19.47 7.74 -27.11
N ASP A 278 -19.82 8.64 -28.02
CA ASP A 278 -20.38 9.94 -27.69
C ASP A 278 -21.70 9.83 -26.89
N GLN A 279 -22.59 8.89 -27.25
CA GLN A 279 -23.81 8.65 -26.50
C GLN A 279 -23.51 8.19 -25.07
N ILE A 280 -22.52 7.29 -24.87
CA ILE A 280 -22.10 6.85 -23.55
C ILE A 280 -21.55 8.04 -22.76
N CYS A 281 -20.63 8.81 -23.33
CA CYS A 281 -20.00 9.95 -22.69
C CYS A 281 -21.03 11.03 -22.29
N ASN A 282 -21.91 11.41 -23.22
CA ASN A 282 -23.00 12.36 -22.97
C ASN A 282 -23.95 11.88 -21.86
N SER A 283 -24.31 10.60 -21.86
CA SER A 283 -25.15 10.01 -20.83
C SER A 283 -24.47 10.08 -19.47
N VAL A 284 -23.21 9.68 -19.38
CA VAL A 284 -22.44 9.67 -18.14
C VAL A 284 -22.12 11.09 -17.67
N SER A 285 -21.88 12.04 -18.58
CA SER A 285 -21.63 13.44 -18.24
C SER A 285 -22.83 14.07 -17.52
N ASN A 286 -24.03 13.82 -18.04
CA ASN A 286 -25.27 14.45 -17.57
C ASN A 286 -25.92 13.77 -16.35
N ASN A 287 -25.48 12.57 -15.96
CA ASN A 287 -26.09 11.80 -14.89
C ASN A 287 -25.04 11.18 -13.99
N GLU A 288 -25.43 10.92 -12.73
CA GLU A 288 -24.64 10.13 -11.80
C GLU A 288 -25.03 8.66 -11.91
N TYR A 289 -24.09 7.86 -12.41
CA TYR A 289 -24.31 6.43 -12.59
C TYR A 289 -23.44 5.57 -11.69
N MET A 290 -23.99 4.40 -11.35
CA MET A 290 -23.23 3.31 -10.73
C MET A 290 -22.66 2.39 -11.84
N TYR A 291 -21.62 1.63 -11.50
CA TYR A 291 -21.07 0.61 -12.39
C TYR A 291 -22.08 -0.48 -12.73
N LYS A 292 -22.07 -0.97 -13.95
CA LYS A 292 -22.89 -2.12 -14.40
C LYS A 292 -22.33 -3.45 -13.89
N CYS A 293 -22.22 -3.60 -12.55
CA CYS A 293 -21.58 -4.75 -11.91
C CYS A 293 -22.24 -6.10 -12.19
N LYS A 294 -23.51 -6.12 -12.61
CA LYS A 294 -24.26 -7.35 -12.90
C LYS A 294 -24.18 -7.77 -14.36
N ASP A 295 -23.72 -6.89 -15.22
CA ASP A 295 -23.69 -7.11 -16.66
C ASP A 295 -22.32 -7.68 -17.08
N ILE A 296 -22.33 -8.51 -18.10
CA ILE A 296 -21.11 -8.97 -18.75
C ILE A 296 -20.45 -7.80 -19.51
N PRO A 297 -19.10 -7.74 -19.61
CA PRO A 297 -18.14 -8.70 -19.04
C PRO A 297 -17.77 -8.43 -17.57
N CYS A 298 -18.15 -7.29 -16.99
CA CYS A 298 -17.73 -6.87 -15.63
C CYS A 298 -18.11 -7.90 -14.55
N SER A 299 -19.28 -8.52 -14.65
CA SER A 299 -19.77 -9.53 -13.69
C SER A 299 -18.85 -10.75 -13.60
N SER A 300 -18.27 -11.19 -14.74
CA SER A 300 -17.39 -12.36 -14.82
C SER A 300 -16.02 -12.13 -14.18
N PHE A 301 -15.60 -10.88 -14.04
CA PHE A 301 -14.31 -10.48 -13.47
C PHE A 301 -14.46 -9.77 -12.10
N CYS A 302 -15.67 -9.79 -11.55
CA CYS A 302 -15.99 -9.07 -10.32
C CYS A 302 -15.31 -9.67 -9.09
N ASP A 303 -14.62 -8.84 -8.32
CA ASP A 303 -14.14 -9.14 -6.98
C ASP A 303 -14.58 -8.03 -6.02
N LYS A 304 -15.64 -8.31 -5.27
CA LYS A 304 -16.21 -7.33 -4.34
C LYS A 304 -15.28 -6.99 -3.18
N VAL A 305 -14.42 -7.92 -2.76
CA VAL A 305 -13.53 -7.72 -1.61
C VAL A 305 -12.43 -6.72 -1.97
N ILE A 306 -11.82 -6.90 -3.13
CA ILE A 306 -10.80 -5.97 -3.64
C ILE A 306 -11.47 -4.65 -4.04
N CYS A 307 -12.61 -4.68 -4.73
CA CYS A 307 -13.31 -3.50 -5.21
C CYS A 307 -13.65 -2.52 -4.08
N LYS A 308 -14.08 -3.02 -2.92
CA LYS A 308 -14.36 -2.19 -1.74
C LYS A 308 -13.13 -1.47 -1.16
N LYS A 309 -11.92 -1.92 -1.49
CA LYS A 309 -10.67 -1.31 -1.04
C LYS A 309 -10.08 -0.32 -2.04
N ARG A 310 -10.59 -0.33 -3.29
CA ARG A 310 -10.10 0.53 -4.36
C ARG A 310 -10.69 1.93 -4.23
N GLU A 311 -9.93 2.93 -4.62
CA GLU A 311 -10.32 4.34 -4.55
C GLU A 311 -11.62 4.61 -5.30
N PHE A 312 -11.71 4.16 -6.54
CA PHE A 312 -12.93 4.28 -7.35
C PHE A 312 -13.78 3.00 -7.37
N GLY A 313 -13.60 2.11 -6.38
CA GLY A 313 -14.41 0.90 -6.25
C GLY A 313 -15.75 1.14 -5.55
N ILE A 314 -16.64 0.13 -5.59
CA ILE A 314 -18.01 0.23 -5.03
C ILE A 314 -18.08 0.49 -3.52
N GLY A 315 -17.00 0.31 -2.77
CA GLY A 315 -17.00 0.53 -1.32
C GLY A 315 -16.75 1.98 -0.91
N ARG A 316 -16.10 2.76 -1.79
CA ARG A 316 -15.77 4.17 -1.56
C ARG A 316 -16.71 5.15 -2.29
N ASP A 317 -17.56 4.67 -3.19
CA ASP A 317 -18.63 5.48 -3.80
C ASP A 317 -19.50 6.23 -2.79
N LYS A 318 -19.51 5.75 -1.53
CA LYS A 318 -20.25 6.41 -0.45
C LYS A 318 -19.55 7.65 0.10
N SER A 319 -18.20 7.71 0.04
CA SER A 319 -17.44 8.90 0.42
C SER A 319 -17.60 10.03 -0.62
N HIS A 320 -17.67 9.67 -1.91
CA HIS A 320 -17.88 10.65 -2.97
C HIS A 320 -19.27 11.31 -2.94
N PHE A 321 -20.32 10.63 -2.46
CA PHE A 321 -21.64 11.24 -2.32
C PHE A 321 -21.69 12.37 -1.30
N THR A 322 -20.91 12.28 -0.23
CA THR A 322 -20.83 13.31 0.81
C THR A 322 -19.68 14.29 0.60
N GLY A 323 -18.74 13.95 -0.27
CA GLY A 323 -17.48 14.68 -0.44
C GLY A 323 -16.50 14.47 0.72
N VAL A 324 -16.78 13.50 1.62
CA VAL A 324 -15.97 13.24 2.82
C VAL A 324 -15.46 11.81 2.80
N ASP A 325 -14.18 11.63 2.99
CA ASP A 325 -13.54 10.35 3.29
C ASP A 325 -13.67 10.03 4.78
N TYR A 326 -14.03 8.80 5.08
CA TYR A 326 -14.28 8.30 6.43
C TYR A 326 -13.14 7.37 6.86
N GLY A 327 -12.31 7.84 7.79
CA GLY A 327 -11.27 7.06 8.43
C GLY A 327 -11.76 6.28 9.65
N GLN A 328 -10.84 5.97 10.57
CA GLN A 328 -11.16 5.22 11.79
C GLN A 328 -12.05 6.02 12.72
N LEU A 329 -13.11 5.38 13.23
CA LEU A 329 -13.99 5.88 14.28
C LEU A 329 -13.59 5.27 15.62
N TYR A 330 -13.38 6.12 16.61
CA TYR A 330 -13.07 5.73 17.99
C TYR A 330 -14.22 6.11 18.91
N ARG A 331 -14.53 5.21 19.86
CA ARG A 331 -15.47 5.46 20.95
C ARG A 331 -14.71 5.50 22.26
N TYR A 332 -14.70 6.62 22.92
CA TYR A 332 -14.07 6.80 24.23
C TYR A 332 -15.07 6.50 25.33
N MET A 333 -14.76 5.49 26.14
CA MET A 333 -15.61 4.96 27.21
C MET A 333 -15.36 5.74 28.50
N THR A 334 -16.08 6.86 28.64
CA THR A 334 -16.16 7.70 29.85
C THR A 334 -17.56 7.58 30.49
N ALA A 335 -17.83 8.34 31.56
CA ALA A 335 -19.18 8.42 32.16
C ALA A 335 -20.24 8.87 31.14
N GLU A 336 -19.87 9.76 30.22
CA GLU A 336 -20.63 10.15 29.03
C GLU A 336 -19.77 9.82 27.81
N PRO A 337 -20.00 8.68 27.11
CA PRO A 337 -19.19 8.29 25.97
C PRO A 337 -19.22 9.34 24.85
N TYR A 338 -18.06 9.61 24.26
CA TYR A 338 -17.94 10.49 23.12
C TYR A 338 -17.16 9.79 21.99
N TYR A 339 -17.21 10.37 20.79
CA TYR A 339 -16.64 9.77 19.59
C TYR A 339 -15.61 10.70 18.95
N ILE A 340 -14.53 10.15 18.43
CA ILE A 340 -13.58 10.84 17.56
C ILE A 340 -13.55 10.12 16.24
N TRP A 341 -13.83 10.84 15.16
CA TRP A 341 -13.85 10.30 13.82
C TRP A 341 -12.82 11.00 12.95
N LYS A 342 -11.94 10.22 12.33
CA LYS A 342 -10.99 10.75 11.35
C LYS A 342 -11.72 11.01 10.05
N LEU A 343 -11.79 12.28 9.65
CA LEU A 343 -12.49 12.74 8.44
C LEU A 343 -11.54 13.54 7.56
N ARG A 344 -11.75 13.48 6.25
CA ARG A 344 -11.04 14.29 5.26
C ARG A 344 -12.00 14.62 4.13
N PHE A 345 -12.03 15.85 3.64
CA PHE A 345 -12.69 16.17 2.37
C PHE A 345 -11.81 15.72 1.20
N ASN A 346 -12.43 15.34 0.08
CA ASN A 346 -11.73 14.77 -1.09
C ASN A 346 -10.71 15.74 -1.72
N ASP A 347 -10.85 17.05 -1.49
CA ASP A 347 -9.95 18.12 -1.92
C ASP A 347 -8.83 18.44 -0.92
N GLN A 348 -8.76 17.71 0.20
CA GLN A 348 -7.76 17.87 1.25
C GLN A 348 -6.84 16.65 1.34
N GLU A 349 -5.55 16.89 1.59
CA GLU A 349 -4.57 15.80 1.77
C GLU A 349 -4.56 15.26 3.21
N GLU A 350 -4.86 16.10 4.20
CA GLU A 350 -4.74 15.76 5.61
C GLU A 350 -6.03 15.21 6.23
N TRP A 351 -5.86 14.21 7.11
CA TRP A 351 -6.92 13.68 7.96
C TRP A 351 -7.08 14.52 9.22
N HIS A 352 -8.32 14.81 9.60
CA HIS A 352 -8.67 15.58 10.78
C HIS A 352 -9.47 14.74 11.78
N ASP A 353 -9.16 14.88 13.06
CA ASP A 353 -9.91 14.26 14.14
C ASP A 353 -11.10 15.17 14.51
N VAL A 354 -12.31 14.70 14.22
CA VAL A 354 -13.56 15.42 14.52
C VAL A 354 -14.24 14.80 15.73
N VAL A 355 -14.49 15.60 16.75
CA VAL A 355 -15.08 15.13 18.02
C VAL A 355 -16.61 15.27 17.97
N PHE A 356 -17.32 14.20 18.31
CA PHE A 356 -18.77 14.12 18.40
C PHE A 356 -19.14 13.80 19.86
N LYS A 357 -20.01 14.60 20.46
CA LYS A 357 -20.37 14.48 21.88
C LYS A 357 -21.13 13.20 22.21
N ASP A 358 -21.97 12.75 21.29
CA ASP A 358 -22.84 11.59 21.44
C ASP A 358 -23.20 11.00 20.07
N GLU A 359 -23.91 9.87 20.08
CA GLU A 359 -24.35 9.17 18.87
C GLU A 359 -25.37 9.99 18.04
N GLY A 360 -26.11 10.90 18.62
CA GLY A 360 -27.05 11.76 17.91
C GLY A 360 -26.36 12.64 16.87
N TYR A 361 -25.11 13.02 17.13
CA TYR A 361 -24.30 13.76 16.15
C TYR A 361 -23.77 12.91 15.01
N LEU A 362 -23.68 11.59 15.19
CA LEU A 362 -23.30 10.63 14.14
C LEU A 362 -24.51 10.23 13.30
N LEU A 363 -25.66 10.00 13.95
CA LEU A 363 -26.87 9.47 13.32
C LEU A 363 -27.60 10.51 12.45
N ASP A 364 -27.60 11.78 12.86
CA ASP A 364 -28.26 12.87 12.15
C ASP A 364 -27.28 13.58 11.20
N GLN A 365 -27.55 13.51 9.88
CA GLN A 365 -26.72 14.15 8.86
C GLN A 365 -26.56 15.68 9.06
N LYS A 366 -27.59 16.37 9.58
CA LYS A 366 -27.52 17.82 9.81
C LYS A 366 -26.56 18.14 10.95
N ASN A 367 -26.59 17.35 12.01
CA ASN A 367 -25.66 17.50 13.11
C ASN A 367 -24.23 17.10 12.71
N PHE A 368 -24.07 16.02 11.94
CA PHE A 368 -22.80 15.64 11.33
C PHE A 368 -22.22 16.77 10.46
N ALA A 369 -23.04 17.34 9.57
CA ALA A 369 -22.63 18.46 8.72
C ALA A 369 -22.21 19.70 9.53
N LYS A 370 -22.90 20.02 10.63
CA LYS A 370 -22.48 21.10 11.55
C LYS A 370 -21.08 20.86 12.12
N MET A 371 -20.75 19.60 12.46
CA MET A 371 -19.43 19.27 12.97
C MET A 371 -18.37 19.38 11.87
N CYS A 372 -18.65 18.93 10.65
CA CYS A 372 -17.75 19.13 9.51
C CYS A 372 -17.51 20.63 9.24
N VAL A 373 -18.55 21.46 9.21
CA VAL A 373 -18.37 22.91 9.03
C VAL A 373 -17.53 23.52 10.17
N ARG A 374 -17.79 23.08 11.42
CA ARG A 374 -17.08 23.59 12.59
C ARG A 374 -15.59 23.27 12.59
N PHE A 375 -15.22 22.07 12.18
CA PHE A 375 -13.85 21.56 12.31
C PHE A 375 -13.05 21.55 11.01
N LEU A 376 -13.75 21.41 9.88
CA LEU A 376 -13.14 21.28 8.56
C LEU A 376 -13.43 22.48 7.65
N ASN A 377 -14.24 23.46 8.13
CA ASN A 377 -14.70 24.63 7.39
C ASN A 377 -15.42 24.31 6.07
N GLN A 378 -15.96 23.08 5.94
CA GLN A 378 -16.61 22.61 4.73
C GLN A 378 -17.85 21.79 5.08
N ALA A 379 -18.92 21.93 4.30
CA ALA A 379 -20.16 21.19 4.50
C ALA A 379 -20.17 19.97 3.57
N PRO A 380 -20.43 18.74 4.09
CA PRO A 380 -20.63 17.58 3.26
C PRO A 380 -21.92 17.69 2.44
N MET A 381 -21.94 17.06 1.26
CA MET A 381 -23.20 16.94 0.50
C MET A 381 -24.18 16.05 1.26
N GLN A 382 -25.46 16.42 1.25
CA GLN A 382 -26.52 15.62 1.84
C GLN A 382 -26.85 14.44 0.93
N VAL A 383 -26.95 13.27 1.52
CA VAL A 383 -27.38 12.04 0.84
C VAL A 383 -28.76 11.60 1.36
N SER A 384 -29.40 10.61 0.72
CA SER A 384 -30.64 10.07 1.28
C SER A 384 -30.39 9.43 2.66
N ASN A 385 -31.41 9.39 3.51
CA ASN A 385 -31.30 8.75 4.83
C ASN A 385 -30.87 7.27 4.71
N ASN A 386 -31.34 6.57 3.69
CA ASN A 386 -30.95 5.19 3.45
C ASN A 386 -29.46 5.06 3.13
N ASP A 387 -28.90 5.98 2.34
CA ASP A 387 -27.48 5.99 2.02
C ASP A 387 -26.64 6.40 3.24
N TRP A 388 -27.13 7.37 4.04
CA TRP A 388 -26.48 7.75 5.29
C TRP A 388 -26.38 6.58 6.26
N TYR A 389 -27.49 5.88 6.51
CA TYR A 389 -27.47 4.68 7.34
C TYR A 389 -26.60 3.57 6.74
N ALA A 390 -26.54 3.44 5.42
CA ALA A 390 -25.64 2.49 4.78
C ALA A 390 -24.16 2.84 4.98
N ILE A 391 -23.79 4.14 5.00
CA ILE A 391 -22.45 4.61 5.37
C ILE A 391 -22.16 4.24 6.83
N LEU A 392 -23.04 4.60 7.75
CA LEU A 392 -22.87 4.30 9.18
C LEU A 392 -22.75 2.79 9.43
N ASN A 393 -23.59 1.98 8.84
CA ASN A 393 -23.55 0.52 8.95
C ASN A 393 -22.27 -0.12 8.39
N SER A 394 -21.52 0.58 7.54
CA SER A 394 -20.23 0.12 7.06
C SER A 394 -19.08 0.46 8.02
N ILE A 395 -19.27 1.44 8.90
CA ILE A 395 -18.24 2.01 9.78
C ILE A 395 -18.42 1.53 11.22
N LEU A 396 -19.64 1.55 11.74
CA LEU A 396 -19.94 1.19 13.12
C LEU A 396 -19.46 -0.21 13.56
N PRO A 397 -19.49 -1.26 12.70
CA PRO A 397 -18.95 -2.57 13.08
C PRO A 397 -17.42 -2.57 13.31
N ASN A 398 -16.71 -1.56 12.82
CA ASN A 398 -15.26 -1.42 12.95
C ASN A 398 -14.86 -0.32 13.94
N ILE A 399 -15.79 0.12 14.79
CA ILE A 399 -15.49 1.11 15.82
C ILE A 399 -14.44 0.56 16.81
N GLN A 400 -13.45 1.38 17.13
CA GLN A 400 -12.47 1.02 18.15
C GLN A 400 -12.86 1.64 19.48
N GLU A 401 -13.04 0.81 20.51
CA GLU A 401 -13.30 1.28 21.86
C GLU A 401 -12.00 1.57 22.60
N VAL A 402 -11.90 2.78 23.12
CA VAL A 402 -10.77 3.24 23.93
C VAL A 402 -11.23 3.32 25.38
N GLN A 403 -10.72 2.41 26.21
CA GLN A 403 -10.97 2.44 27.65
C GLN A 403 -10.15 3.56 28.29
N VAL A 404 -10.83 4.54 28.86
CA VAL A 404 -10.19 5.62 29.58
C VAL A 404 -10.01 5.21 31.03
N LYS A 405 -8.77 4.98 31.46
CA LYS A 405 -8.47 4.71 32.89
C LYS A 405 -8.82 5.95 33.70
N LYS A 406 -9.41 5.76 34.88
CA LYS A 406 -9.89 6.81 35.79
C LYS A 406 -8.86 7.87 36.19
N GLU A 407 -7.58 7.68 35.84
CA GLU A 407 -6.47 8.59 36.18
C GLU A 407 -6.04 9.53 35.03
N SER A 408 -6.53 9.34 33.80
CA SER A 408 -6.38 10.30 32.71
C SER A 408 -7.75 10.61 32.13
N ASP A 409 -8.39 11.61 32.70
CA ASP A 409 -9.66 12.15 32.21
C ASP A 409 -9.43 12.77 30.83
N THR A 410 -9.63 12.01 29.76
CA THR A 410 -9.51 12.43 28.35
C THR A 410 -10.86 12.91 27.80
N SER A 411 -11.70 13.53 28.61
CA SER A 411 -12.78 14.39 28.12
C SER A 411 -12.15 15.46 27.21
N GLY A 412 -12.88 16.00 26.23
CA GLY A 412 -12.39 17.14 25.42
C GLY A 412 -11.89 18.28 26.32
N ILE A 413 -12.38 18.35 27.55
CA ILE A 413 -11.96 19.27 28.61
C ILE A 413 -10.54 18.94 29.11
N SER A 414 -10.17 17.68 29.32
CA SER A 414 -8.81 17.35 29.78
C SER A 414 -7.77 17.43 28.65
N LEU A 415 -8.14 17.16 27.41
CA LEU A 415 -7.27 17.48 26.26
C LEU A 415 -6.98 18.96 26.19
N ILE A 416 -8.02 19.81 26.37
CA ILE A 416 -7.86 21.27 26.41
C ILE A 416 -7.03 21.67 27.63
N ARG A 417 -7.21 21.03 28.81
CA ARG A 417 -6.41 21.28 30.01
C ARG A 417 -4.94 20.95 29.79
N ASN A 418 -4.63 19.78 29.27
CA ASN A 418 -3.25 19.38 28.98
C ASN A 418 -2.60 20.30 27.95
N ALA A 419 -3.34 20.63 26.89
CA ALA A 419 -2.89 21.61 25.88
C ALA A 419 -2.68 23.00 26.50
N PHE A 420 -3.51 23.41 27.46
CA PHE A 420 -3.39 24.69 28.15
C PHE A 420 -2.14 24.74 29.03
N VAL A 421 -1.88 23.69 29.82
CA VAL A 421 -0.65 23.55 30.60
C VAL A 421 0.57 23.58 29.70
N SER A 422 0.57 22.80 28.62
CA SER A 422 1.65 22.77 27.63
C SER A 422 1.84 24.13 26.94
N TYR A 423 0.76 24.84 26.60
CA TYR A 423 0.83 26.18 26.02
C TYR A 423 1.49 27.19 26.96
N LEU A 424 1.10 27.20 28.24
CA LEU A 424 1.68 28.09 29.22
C LEU A 424 3.13 27.80 29.52
N SER A 425 3.53 26.52 29.47
CA SER A 425 4.91 26.05 29.73
C SER A 425 5.86 26.31 28.56
N ASN A 426 5.40 26.06 27.31
CA ASN A 426 6.27 25.99 26.13
C ASN A 426 6.22 27.21 25.21
N LYS A 427 5.16 28.02 25.27
CA LYS A 427 4.96 29.19 24.39
C LYS A 427 5.16 30.52 25.11
N GLN A 428 6.27 30.65 25.79
CA GLN A 428 6.57 31.84 26.58
C GLN A 428 7.28 32.95 25.78
N ALA A 429 6.88 34.19 26.01
CA ALA A 429 7.60 35.33 25.53
C ALA A 429 8.95 35.49 26.27
N ARG A 430 9.96 36.03 25.60
CA ARG A 430 11.23 36.39 26.23
C ARG A 430 11.00 37.43 27.35
N ARG A 431 11.81 37.35 28.41
CA ARG A 431 11.68 38.28 29.57
C ARG A 431 11.74 39.75 29.19
N ASP A 432 12.55 40.07 28.18
CA ASP A 432 12.78 41.42 27.66
C ASP A 432 11.77 41.86 26.59
N SER A 433 10.82 40.99 26.24
CA SER A 433 9.88 41.18 25.13
C SER A 433 8.43 40.81 25.49
N PRO A 434 7.86 41.35 26.60
CA PRO A 434 6.50 40.95 27.05
C PRO A 434 5.42 41.30 26.04
N TYR A 435 5.66 42.25 25.12
CA TYR A 435 4.73 42.61 24.05
C TYR A 435 4.47 41.45 23.06
N GLN A 436 5.27 40.38 23.08
CA GLN A 436 5.07 39.18 22.24
C GLN A 436 3.78 38.43 22.56
N ILE A 437 3.10 38.77 23.66
CA ILE A 437 1.74 38.28 23.95
C ILE A 437 0.78 38.56 22.77
N LYS A 438 1.00 39.66 22.01
CA LYS A 438 0.19 40.02 20.84
C LYS A 438 0.32 39.03 19.68
N VAL A 439 1.40 38.27 19.62
CA VAL A 439 1.64 37.27 18.60
C VAL A 439 1.40 35.83 19.11
N GLY A 440 0.68 35.68 20.21
CA GLY A 440 0.20 34.41 20.72
C GLY A 440 1.15 33.69 21.67
N LEU A 441 2.20 34.37 22.15
CA LEU A 441 3.05 33.85 23.23
C LEU A 441 2.49 34.23 24.60
N CYS A 442 2.72 33.40 25.62
CA CYS A 442 2.35 33.78 26.99
C CYS A 442 3.51 34.48 27.71
N VAL A 443 3.19 35.33 28.67
CA VAL A 443 4.15 36.09 29.46
C VAL A 443 4.11 35.57 30.90
N ARG A 444 5.25 35.10 31.42
CA ARG A 444 5.38 34.73 32.84
C ARG A 444 5.98 35.87 33.62
N GLN A 445 5.24 36.35 34.64
CA GLN A 445 5.70 37.37 35.57
C GLN A 445 5.60 36.86 37.01
N THR A 446 6.45 37.37 37.88
CA THR A 446 6.34 37.13 39.33
C THR A 446 5.60 38.29 39.97
N VAL A 447 4.42 38.02 40.49
CA VAL A 447 3.55 39.00 41.20
C VAL A 447 3.42 38.55 42.65
N GLU A 448 3.81 39.39 43.58
CA GLU A 448 3.78 39.08 45.04
C GLU A 448 4.48 37.75 45.40
N GLY A 449 5.59 37.44 44.73
CA GLY A 449 6.38 36.22 44.98
C GLY A 449 5.84 34.93 44.35
N LYS A 450 4.73 35.00 43.60
CA LYS A 450 4.15 33.87 42.88
C LYS A 450 4.22 34.10 41.39
N ALA A 451 4.49 33.03 40.64
CA ALA A 451 4.47 33.12 39.19
C ALA A 451 3.03 33.18 38.67
N LYS A 452 2.85 34.05 37.69
CA LYS A 452 1.57 34.28 37.00
C LYS A 452 1.80 34.33 35.51
N TYR A 453 0.98 33.61 34.75
CA TYR A 453 1.04 33.52 33.30
C TYR A 453 -0.04 34.35 32.66
N TYR A 454 0.34 35.25 31.76
CA TYR A 454 -0.55 36.10 30.99
C TYR A 454 -0.60 35.63 29.55
N PHE A 455 -1.80 35.57 28.97
CA PHE A 455 -2.00 35.06 27.60
C PHE A 455 -3.24 35.68 26.95
N THR A 456 -3.32 35.65 25.63
CA THR A 456 -4.52 36.02 24.91
C THR A 456 -5.36 34.79 24.59
N HIS A 457 -6.69 34.97 24.64
CA HIS A 457 -7.61 33.91 24.17
C HIS A 457 -7.28 33.47 22.75
N ARG A 458 -6.98 34.44 21.85
CA ARG A 458 -6.57 34.19 20.48
C ARG A 458 -5.28 33.36 20.41
N GLY A 459 -4.25 33.70 21.16
CA GLY A 459 -2.99 32.94 21.18
C GLY A 459 -3.18 31.47 21.54
N PHE A 460 -4.05 31.24 22.56
CA PHE A 460 -4.36 29.86 22.94
C PHE A 460 -5.25 29.15 21.92
N THR A 461 -6.23 29.82 21.30
CA THR A 461 -7.03 29.19 20.23
C THR A 461 -6.20 28.85 19.01
N ASP A 462 -5.25 29.68 18.62
CA ASP A 462 -4.33 29.41 17.52
C ASP A 462 -3.38 28.24 17.87
N TYR A 463 -2.95 28.16 19.14
CA TYR A 463 -2.20 26.98 19.61
C TYR A 463 -3.01 25.69 19.52
N LEU A 464 -4.28 25.67 19.98
CA LEU A 464 -5.16 24.50 19.87
C LEU A 464 -5.37 24.08 18.42
N ARG A 465 -5.55 25.02 17.51
CA ARG A 465 -5.66 24.73 16.06
C ARG A 465 -4.39 24.11 15.52
N ASN A 466 -3.23 24.64 15.88
CA ASN A 466 -1.93 24.09 15.47
C ASN A 466 -1.68 22.69 16.04
N GLN A 467 -2.24 22.37 17.21
CA GLN A 467 -2.22 21.03 17.80
C GLN A 467 -3.36 20.13 17.28
N LYS A 468 -4.16 20.64 16.32
CA LYS A 468 -5.33 19.94 15.76
C LYS A 468 -6.35 19.52 16.84
N ILE A 469 -6.41 20.27 17.94
CA ILE A 469 -7.38 20.06 19.02
C ILE A 469 -8.62 20.91 18.73
N SER A 470 -9.74 20.24 18.62
CA SER A 470 -11.03 20.89 18.34
C SER A 470 -11.68 21.43 19.61
N PHE A 471 -12.29 22.62 19.52
CA PHE A 471 -12.95 23.28 20.64
C PHE A 471 -14.16 24.09 20.18
N ASP A 472 -15.14 24.25 21.09
CA ASP A 472 -16.20 25.25 20.96
C ASP A 472 -15.75 26.53 21.61
N TYR A 473 -15.93 27.68 20.93
CA TYR A 473 -15.42 28.98 21.40
C TYR A 473 -16.05 29.43 22.72
N ASN A 474 -17.35 29.22 22.89
CA ASN A 474 -18.06 29.56 24.11
C ASN A 474 -17.69 28.60 25.25
N MET A 475 -17.62 27.30 24.94
CA MET A 475 -17.22 26.30 25.91
C MET A 475 -15.76 26.49 26.34
N LEU A 476 -14.87 26.89 25.45
CA LEU A 476 -13.45 27.13 25.75
C LEU A 476 -13.30 28.24 26.80
N ARG A 477 -14.08 29.33 26.70
CA ARG A 477 -14.03 30.43 27.67
C ARG A 477 -14.45 29.97 29.08
N GLU A 478 -15.51 29.16 29.18
CA GLU A 478 -15.95 28.61 30.46
C GLU A 478 -14.96 27.55 31.00
N THR A 479 -14.39 26.76 30.10
CA THR A 479 -13.35 25.76 30.45
C THR A 479 -12.09 26.45 31.01
N LEU A 480 -11.64 27.54 30.42
CA LEU A 480 -10.51 28.32 30.92
C LEU A 480 -10.78 28.89 32.32
N LYS A 481 -12.00 29.37 32.60
CA LYS A 481 -12.40 29.81 33.95
C LYS A 481 -12.38 28.63 34.95
N GLN A 482 -12.86 27.46 34.54
CA GLN A 482 -12.80 26.25 35.39
C GLN A 482 -11.35 25.84 35.68
N PHE A 483 -10.40 26.10 34.77
CA PHE A 483 -8.96 25.89 34.99
C PHE A 483 -8.33 27.03 35.85
N GLY A 484 -9.12 27.97 36.35
CA GLY A 484 -8.66 29.04 37.19
C GLY A 484 -8.01 30.19 36.42
N ALA A 485 -8.25 30.31 35.13
CA ALA A 485 -7.87 31.50 34.38
C ALA A 485 -8.90 32.62 34.56
N VAL A 486 -8.43 33.84 34.66
CA VAL A 486 -9.26 35.03 34.89
C VAL A 486 -8.93 36.11 33.84
N GLU A 487 -9.90 36.94 33.53
CA GLU A 487 -9.66 38.14 32.71
C GLU A 487 -8.80 39.12 33.52
N ASP A 488 -7.75 39.66 32.90
CA ASP A 488 -6.70 40.41 33.55
C ASP A 488 -6.08 41.45 32.61
N THR A 489 -5.15 42.22 33.11
CA THR A 489 -4.38 43.20 32.35
C THR A 489 -2.89 43.02 32.63
N LEU A 490 -2.12 42.70 31.59
CA LEU A 490 -0.68 42.65 31.67
C LEU A 490 -0.13 44.07 31.69
N GLN A 491 0.64 44.40 32.74
CA GLN A 491 1.37 45.67 32.86
C GLN A 491 2.85 45.40 32.56
N TYR A 492 3.41 46.21 31.68
CA TYR A 492 4.84 46.12 31.36
C TYR A 492 5.37 47.49 30.86
N THR A 493 6.65 47.73 31.05
CA THR A 493 7.32 48.91 30.51
C THR A 493 7.86 48.60 29.12
N ASN A 494 7.56 49.42 28.13
CA ASN A 494 8.08 49.27 26.78
C ASN A 494 9.54 49.73 26.67
N SER A 495 10.16 49.54 25.49
CA SER A 495 11.54 49.95 25.23
C SER A 495 11.80 51.46 25.30
N PHE A 496 10.74 52.29 25.39
CA PHE A 496 10.81 53.74 25.51
C PHE A 496 10.61 54.21 26.96
N GLY A 497 10.44 53.30 27.92
CA GLY A 497 10.21 53.60 29.33
C GLY A 497 8.75 53.94 29.69
N GLU A 498 7.80 53.69 28.79
CA GLU A 498 6.38 53.95 29.00
C GLU A 498 5.68 52.74 29.61
N GLU A 499 4.81 52.98 30.59
CA GLU A 499 3.94 51.94 31.15
C GLU A 499 2.85 51.53 30.15
N MET A 500 2.79 50.26 29.82
CA MET A 500 1.83 49.67 28.91
C MET A 500 0.85 48.77 29.64
N HIS A 501 -0.44 48.87 29.30
CA HIS A 501 -1.52 48.04 29.82
C HIS A 501 -2.15 47.25 28.69
N PHE A 502 -2.10 45.91 28.77
CA PHE A 502 -2.64 45.05 27.73
C PHE A 502 -3.72 44.11 28.30
N PRO A 503 -5.00 44.26 27.89
CA PRO A 503 -6.07 43.38 28.31
C PRO A 503 -5.83 41.95 27.83
N CYS A 504 -5.87 41.00 28.74
CA CYS A 504 -5.57 39.60 28.46
C CYS A 504 -6.23 38.69 29.50
N TRP A 505 -5.86 37.42 29.48
CA TRP A 505 -6.18 36.46 30.51
C TRP A 505 -4.94 36.17 31.35
N SER A 506 -5.15 35.77 32.60
CA SER A 506 -4.06 35.31 33.44
C SER A 506 -4.40 34.02 34.19
N LYS A 507 -3.37 33.28 34.55
CA LYS A 507 -3.44 32.04 35.33
C LYS A 507 -2.28 32.04 36.34
N ALA A 508 -2.59 31.87 37.61
CA ALA A 508 -1.57 31.64 38.62
C ALA A 508 -0.93 30.25 38.43
N GLU A 509 0.36 30.18 38.73
CA GLU A 509 1.07 28.89 38.69
C GLU A 509 0.46 27.89 39.68
N ASP A 510 0.26 26.66 39.21
CA ASP A 510 -0.16 25.54 40.03
C ASP A 510 0.83 24.35 39.81
N ALA A 511 0.61 23.23 40.51
CA ALA A 511 1.50 22.09 40.47
C ALA A 511 1.67 21.53 39.03
N ASP A 512 0.57 21.43 38.26
CA ASP A 512 0.59 20.89 36.90
C ASP A 512 1.43 21.76 35.96
N ILE A 513 1.29 23.11 36.07
CA ILE A 513 2.04 24.06 35.24
C ILE A 513 3.53 24.06 35.64
N ASN A 514 3.82 23.99 36.92
CA ASN A 514 5.19 23.98 37.42
C ASN A 514 5.94 22.71 37.01
N GLU A 515 5.31 21.55 37.09
CA GLU A 515 5.88 20.27 36.65
C GLU A 515 6.17 20.27 35.14
N ALA A 516 5.22 20.74 34.33
CA ALA A 516 5.39 20.84 32.89
C ALA A 516 6.49 21.88 32.48
N TYR A 517 6.62 22.97 33.25
CA TYR A 517 7.66 23.97 33.03
C TYR A 517 9.08 23.41 33.32
N VAL A 518 9.24 22.69 34.42
CA VAL A 518 10.51 22.04 34.76
C VAL A 518 10.90 21.00 33.72
N GLY A 519 9.97 20.15 33.29
CA GLY A 519 10.20 19.16 32.24
C GLY A 519 10.60 19.78 30.89
N ALA A 520 9.98 20.91 30.52
CA ALA A 520 10.34 21.63 29.28
C ALA A 520 11.77 22.21 29.32
N MET A 521 12.19 22.71 30.48
CA MET A 521 13.56 23.21 30.67
C MET A 521 14.61 22.10 30.64
N GLU A 522 14.30 20.90 31.11
CA GLU A 522 15.17 19.75 31.02
C GLU A 522 15.37 19.27 29.58
N ILE A 523 14.32 19.26 28.75
CA ILE A 523 14.40 18.92 27.32
C ILE A 523 15.23 19.95 26.55
N GLU A 524 15.03 21.24 26.76
CA GLU A 524 15.84 22.28 26.09
C GLU A 524 17.33 22.22 26.48
N ASN A 525 17.63 21.86 27.71
CA ASN A 525 19.03 21.68 28.16
C ASN A 525 19.63 20.35 27.63
N GLY A 526 18.83 19.31 27.47
CA GLY A 526 19.23 18.05 26.85
C GLY A 526 19.59 18.22 25.37
N ASP A 527 18.75 18.95 24.62
CA ASP A 527 19.00 19.23 23.20
C ASP A 527 20.23 20.14 22.97
N LYS A 528 20.50 21.10 23.86
CA LYS A 528 21.73 21.90 23.79
C LYS A 528 22.97 21.10 24.08
N ALA A 529 22.90 20.08 24.91
CA ALA A 529 24.01 19.16 25.16
C ALA A 529 24.28 18.25 23.96
N SER A 530 23.24 17.83 23.22
CA SER A 530 23.37 17.03 22.00
C SER A 530 23.86 17.87 20.79
N LEU A 531 23.47 19.15 20.70
CA LEU A 531 23.90 20.07 19.65
C LEU A 531 25.36 20.56 19.85
N SER A 532 25.88 20.61 21.08
CA SER A 532 27.29 20.97 21.34
C SER A 532 28.27 19.83 21.00
N ALA A 533 27.79 18.59 20.83
CA ALA A 533 28.59 17.46 20.38
C ALA A 533 28.69 17.30 18.85
N VAL A 534 27.85 18.04 18.08
CA VAL A 534 27.76 17.95 16.59
C VAL A 534 28.51 19.10 15.87
N SER A 535 29.04 20.10 16.59
CA SER A 535 29.62 21.32 15.97
C SER A 535 31.13 21.28 15.67
N VAL A 536 31.71 20.09 15.42
CA VAL A 536 33.09 19.99 14.87
C VAL A 536 33.08 18.98 13.72
N SER A 537 32.49 19.31 12.59
CA SER A 537 32.86 18.82 11.25
C SER A 537 32.00 19.48 10.16
N GLU A 538 32.17 20.78 9.96
CA GLU A 538 31.76 21.42 8.71
C GLU A 538 33.02 21.83 7.93
N ALA A 539 33.34 21.06 6.93
CA ALA A 539 34.02 21.55 5.72
C ALA A 539 33.85 20.52 4.60
N SER A 540 33.30 21.01 3.49
CA SER A 540 33.22 20.37 2.17
C SER A 540 31.99 19.45 1.90
N ASN A 541 30.90 20.06 1.44
CA ASN A 541 29.90 19.37 0.62
C ASN A 541 30.01 19.86 -0.82
N THR A 542 30.62 19.05 -1.65
CA THR A 542 30.36 18.99 -3.08
C THR A 542 29.33 17.91 -3.30
N GLU A 543 28.23 18.25 -3.96
CA GLU A 543 27.18 17.33 -4.37
C GLU A 543 27.75 16.12 -5.09
N LYS A 544 27.65 14.96 -4.48
CA LYS A 544 27.73 13.67 -5.18
C LYS A 544 26.33 13.10 -5.27
N VAL A 545 25.81 13.09 -6.48
CA VAL A 545 24.69 12.24 -6.88
C VAL A 545 25.09 10.81 -6.56
N GLU A 546 24.50 10.22 -5.54
CA GLU A 546 24.64 8.80 -5.25
C GLU A 546 24.00 8.02 -6.39
N LYS A 547 24.84 7.42 -7.23
CA LYS A 547 24.44 6.27 -8.03
C LYS A 547 24.07 5.17 -7.04
N LYS A 548 22.80 4.76 -7.00
CA LYS A 548 22.41 3.48 -6.42
C LYS A 548 23.27 2.41 -7.08
N GLU A 549 24.19 1.81 -6.33
CA GLU A 549 24.85 0.58 -6.75
C GLU A 549 23.76 -0.48 -6.92
N GLU A 550 23.64 -1.03 -8.13
CA GLU A 550 22.87 -2.24 -8.37
C GLU A 550 23.49 -3.35 -7.53
N GLU A 551 22.83 -3.72 -6.41
CA GLU A 551 23.25 -4.89 -5.63
C GLU A 551 23.21 -6.11 -6.55
N LYS A 552 24.35 -6.76 -6.71
CA LYS A 552 24.43 -8.03 -7.45
C LYS A 552 23.51 -9.05 -6.75
N PRO A 553 22.59 -9.70 -7.47
CA PRO A 553 21.59 -10.58 -6.88
C PRO A 553 22.12 -11.76 -6.07
N TYR A 554 23.32 -12.23 -6.38
CA TYR A 554 24.07 -13.22 -5.60
C TYR A 554 25.48 -12.69 -5.30
N SER A 555 25.81 -12.56 -4.02
CA SER A 555 27.14 -12.18 -3.56
C SER A 555 28.06 -13.40 -3.46
N ASP A 556 29.38 -13.14 -3.41
CA ASP A 556 30.37 -14.19 -3.15
C ASP A 556 30.11 -14.91 -1.80
N LYS A 557 29.40 -14.27 -0.89
CA LYS A 557 28.94 -14.86 0.37
C LYS A 557 27.82 -15.87 0.16
N ASP A 558 26.87 -15.59 -0.72
CA ASP A 558 25.79 -16.53 -1.06
C ASP A 558 26.35 -17.79 -1.76
N LEU A 559 27.39 -17.64 -2.59
CA LEU A 559 28.11 -18.75 -3.21
C LEU A 559 28.81 -19.62 -2.16
N LYS A 560 29.49 -19.00 -1.18
CA LYS A 560 30.16 -19.70 -0.08
C LYS A 560 29.17 -20.35 0.90
N GLU A 561 28.02 -19.71 1.17
CA GLU A 561 26.96 -20.31 1.97
C GLU A 561 26.37 -21.54 1.28
N ALA A 562 26.21 -21.51 -0.04
CA ALA A 562 25.76 -22.68 -0.80
C ALA A 562 26.79 -23.82 -0.76
N GLU A 563 28.07 -23.51 -0.80
CA GLU A 563 29.15 -24.52 -0.66
C GLU A 563 29.22 -25.12 0.74
N ASN A 564 28.86 -24.36 1.78
CA ASN A 564 28.88 -24.84 3.17
C ASN A 564 27.57 -25.56 3.61
N MET A 565 26.51 -25.51 2.80
CA MET A 565 25.25 -26.22 3.09
C MET A 565 25.26 -27.70 2.66
N PHE A 566 26.36 -28.17 2.10
CA PHE A 566 26.55 -29.54 1.59
C PHE A 566 27.83 -30.22 2.18
#